data_870ed8b512e1feb45a50cffa839cac51
#
_entry.id   870ed8b512e1feb45a50cffa839cac51
#
_cell.length_a   1.000
_cell.length_b   1.000
_cell.length_c   1.000
_cell.angle_alpha   90.00
_cell.angle_beta   90.00
_cell.angle_gamma   90.00
#
_symmetry.space_group_name_H-M   'P 1'
#
loop_
_entity.id
_entity.type
_entity.pdbx_description
1 polymer ?
#
loop_
_entity_poly.entity_id
_entity_poly.type
_entity_poly.pdbx_seq_one_letter_code
_entity_poly.pdbx_strand_id
1 'polypeptide(L)'
;MDSILPVIALVASASLVGLAYRMLRGRGHRVLGRQHIDLRRLRPTRNGNLSTELGSQATLLQFSTQYCGQCPGVRRQLSQLESMNSGVSHLEVDITDRINVAARFGITQTPTIFLLNAKSELVYRVGGIPNLLKINQELEKLGVK
;
A
#
# COMPACT_ATOMS: atom_id res chain seq x y z
N MET A 1 10.11 -43.55 19.85
CA MET A 1 10.63 -42.17 19.93
C MET A 1 11.02 -41.60 18.56
N ASP A 2 11.21 -42.45 17.57
CA ASP A 2 11.71 -42.02 16.23
C ASP A 2 10.65 -41.30 15.33
N SER A 3 9.37 -41.45 15.64
CA SER A 3 8.30 -40.82 14.85
C SER A 3 7.99 -39.33 15.22
N ILE A 4 8.49 -38.83 16.34
CA ILE A 4 8.26 -37.48 16.83
C ILE A 4 9.23 -36.48 16.16
N LEU A 5 10.45 -36.92 15.91
CA LEU A 5 11.52 -36.09 15.32
C LEU A 5 11.14 -35.50 13.95
N PRO A 6 10.61 -36.31 12.99
CA PRO A 6 10.19 -35.77 11.68
C PRO A 6 8.99 -34.81 11.78
N VAL A 7 8.08 -35.02 12.74
CA VAL A 7 6.95 -34.11 12.96
C VAL A 7 7.42 -32.76 13.48
N ILE A 8 8.34 -32.75 14.46
CA ILE A 8 8.94 -31.51 14.99
C ILE A 8 9.71 -30.76 13.87
N ALA A 9 10.49 -31.48 13.07
CA ALA A 9 11.22 -30.87 11.96
C ALA A 9 10.27 -30.23 10.91
N LEU A 10 9.16 -30.88 10.60
CA LEU A 10 8.15 -30.40 9.67
C LEU A 10 7.45 -29.13 10.22
N VAL A 11 7.06 -29.13 11.48
CA VAL A 11 6.44 -27.96 12.13
C VAL A 11 7.42 -26.79 12.21
N ALA A 12 8.68 -27.06 12.55
CA ALA A 12 9.72 -26.02 12.62
C ALA A 12 9.97 -25.40 11.23
N SER A 13 10.10 -26.22 10.20
CA SER A 13 10.31 -25.73 8.84
C SER A 13 9.11 -24.92 8.32
N ALA A 14 7.88 -25.38 8.54
CA ALA A 14 6.67 -24.65 8.18
C ALA A 14 6.58 -23.30 8.91
N SER A 15 6.95 -23.28 10.20
CA SER A 15 6.97 -22.05 11.01
C SER A 15 8.01 -21.07 10.53
N LEU A 16 9.20 -21.52 10.15
CA LEU A 16 10.27 -20.68 9.58
C LEU A 16 9.84 -20.07 8.22
N VAL A 17 9.25 -20.87 7.36
CA VAL A 17 8.71 -20.40 6.06
C VAL A 17 7.59 -19.38 6.28
N GLY A 18 6.68 -19.64 7.21
CA GLY A 18 5.59 -18.71 7.55
C GLY A 18 6.11 -17.38 8.11
N LEU A 19 7.13 -17.44 8.98
CA LEU A 19 7.78 -16.24 9.55
C LEU A 19 8.53 -15.46 8.47
N ALA A 20 9.30 -16.13 7.61
CA ALA A 20 10.01 -15.52 6.50
C ALA A 20 9.01 -14.84 5.51
N TYR A 21 7.92 -15.52 5.17
CA TYR A 21 6.86 -14.98 4.32
C TYR A 21 6.22 -13.73 4.95
N ARG A 22 5.97 -13.76 6.26
CA ARG A 22 5.41 -12.62 7.00
C ARG A 22 6.36 -11.43 7.04
N MET A 23 7.68 -11.67 7.17
CA MET A 23 8.71 -10.61 7.12
C MET A 23 8.89 -10.00 5.73
N LEU A 24 8.62 -10.77 4.66
CA LEU A 24 8.72 -10.31 3.27
C LEU A 24 7.48 -9.55 2.82
N ARG A 25 6.30 -9.81 3.42
CA ARG A 25 5.07 -9.08 3.14
C ARG A 25 5.17 -7.62 3.61
N GLY A 26 4.57 -6.72 2.84
CA GLY A 26 4.55 -5.28 3.17
C GLY A 26 5.88 -4.56 2.92
N ARG A 27 6.86 -5.21 2.27
CA ARG A 27 8.07 -4.52 1.82
C ARG A 27 7.72 -3.63 0.65
N GLY A 28 7.78 -2.33 0.90
CA GLY A 28 7.71 -1.34 -0.16
C GLY A 28 9.03 -1.28 -0.92
N HIS A 29 8.96 -0.85 -2.17
CA HIS A 29 10.13 -0.57 -2.99
C HIS A 29 9.96 0.76 -3.71
N ARG A 30 11.07 1.44 -3.93
CA ARG A 30 11.10 2.64 -4.76
C ARG A 30 10.91 2.25 -6.21
N VAL A 31 10.11 3.02 -6.90
CA VAL A 31 9.93 2.87 -8.34
C VAL A 31 10.96 3.75 -9.05
N LEU A 32 11.86 3.10 -9.80
CA LEU A 32 12.80 3.79 -10.67
C LEU A 32 12.08 4.13 -11.97
N GLY A 33 11.88 5.41 -12.21
CA GLY A 33 11.16 5.94 -13.37
C GLY A 33 10.03 6.86 -12.97
N ARG A 34 9.73 7.82 -13.84
CA ARG A 34 8.67 8.81 -13.61
C ARG A 34 7.35 8.31 -14.18
N GLN A 35 6.72 7.35 -13.52
CA GLN A 35 5.39 6.91 -13.91
C GLN A 35 4.36 7.92 -13.39
N HIS A 36 3.80 8.72 -14.29
CA HIS A 36 2.71 9.64 -13.97
C HIS A 36 1.38 8.87 -13.82
N ILE A 37 0.67 9.15 -12.75
CA ILE A 37 -0.62 8.52 -12.42
C ILE A 37 -1.76 9.48 -12.73
N ASP A 38 -2.58 9.14 -13.72
CA ASP A 38 -3.77 9.91 -14.07
C ASP A 38 -4.93 9.57 -13.12
N LEU A 39 -5.12 10.38 -12.09
CA LEU A 39 -6.17 10.19 -11.09
C LEU A 39 -7.59 10.28 -11.68
N ARG A 40 -7.80 11.05 -12.74
CA ARG A 40 -9.14 11.19 -13.37
C ARG A 40 -9.64 9.85 -13.90
N ARG A 41 -8.73 9.03 -14.46
CA ARG A 41 -9.06 7.68 -14.95
C ARG A 41 -9.25 6.68 -13.82
N LEU A 42 -8.61 6.91 -12.67
CA LEU A 42 -8.72 6.02 -11.51
C LEU A 42 -10.00 6.28 -10.72
N ARG A 43 -10.56 7.50 -10.79
CA ARG A 43 -11.76 7.91 -10.03
C ARG A 43 -11.61 7.59 -8.54
N PRO A 44 -10.56 8.08 -7.89
CA PRO A 44 -10.35 7.83 -6.48
C PRO A 44 -11.40 8.54 -5.63
N THR A 45 -11.55 8.08 -4.40
CA THR A 45 -12.42 8.68 -3.41
C THR A 45 -11.61 9.17 -2.21
N ARG A 46 -12.08 10.25 -1.59
CA ARG A 46 -11.62 10.76 -0.31
C ARG A 46 -12.83 10.83 0.62
N ASN A 47 -12.77 10.10 1.74
CA ASN A 47 -13.90 10.00 2.67
C ASN A 47 -15.23 9.59 1.99
N GLY A 48 -15.17 8.68 0.99
CA GLY A 48 -16.32 8.20 0.25
C GLY A 48 -16.78 9.10 -0.92
N ASN A 49 -16.25 10.31 -1.08
CA ASN A 49 -16.57 11.22 -2.19
C ASN A 49 -15.49 11.17 -3.27
N LEU A 50 -15.87 11.28 -4.53
CA LEU A 50 -14.93 11.37 -5.65
C LEU A 50 -14.01 12.57 -5.45
N SER A 51 -12.71 12.35 -5.51
CA SER A 51 -11.70 13.40 -5.41
C SER A 51 -10.47 13.04 -6.24
N THR A 52 -9.95 14.02 -6.95
CA THR A 52 -8.67 13.93 -7.68
C THR A 52 -7.64 14.92 -7.13
N GLU A 53 -7.91 15.46 -5.93
CA GLU A 53 -7.05 16.44 -5.29
C GLU A 53 -5.80 15.78 -4.74
N LEU A 54 -4.66 16.19 -5.27
CA LEU A 54 -3.34 15.80 -4.76
C LEU A 54 -3.02 16.56 -3.46
N GLY A 55 -2.28 15.91 -2.59
CA GLY A 55 -1.58 16.62 -1.52
C GLY A 55 -0.53 17.56 -2.10
N SER A 56 -0.30 18.68 -1.44
CA SER A 56 0.67 19.70 -1.90
C SER A 56 2.11 19.17 -1.94
N GLN A 57 2.43 18.14 -1.16
CA GLN A 57 3.73 17.49 -1.10
C GLN A 57 3.68 16.03 -1.53
N ALA A 58 2.66 15.29 -1.07
CA ALA A 58 2.53 13.86 -1.33
C ALA A 58 1.08 13.40 -1.35
N THR A 59 0.81 12.30 -2.07
CA THR A 59 -0.49 11.62 -2.06
C THR A 59 -0.29 10.14 -1.81
N LEU A 60 -1.00 9.62 -0.82
CA LEU A 60 -1.10 8.19 -0.53
C LEU A 60 -2.33 7.64 -1.27
N LEU A 61 -2.11 6.87 -2.32
CA LEU A 61 -3.17 6.28 -3.13
C LEU A 61 -3.30 4.80 -2.77
N GLN A 62 -4.39 4.44 -2.08
CA GLN A 62 -4.69 3.08 -1.66
C GLN A 62 -5.58 2.38 -2.68
N PHE A 63 -5.15 1.23 -3.18
CA PHE A 63 -6.00 0.33 -3.96
C PHE A 63 -6.60 -0.72 -3.04
N SER A 64 -7.92 -0.86 -3.09
CA SER A 64 -8.70 -1.75 -2.23
C SER A 64 -9.78 -2.51 -3.02
N THR A 65 -10.32 -3.55 -2.40
CA THR A 65 -11.52 -4.25 -2.87
C THR A 65 -12.50 -4.40 -1.71
N GLN A 66 -13.79 -4.57 -2.01
CA GLN A 66 -14.82 -4.81 -0.99
C GLN A 66 -14.58 -6.09 -0.18
N TYR A 67 -13.83 -7.06 -0.72
CA TYR A 67 -13.51 -8.33 -0.06
C TYR A 67 -12.22 -8.29 0.77
N CYS A 68 -11.53 -7.16 0.80
CA CYS A 68 -10.23 -7.00 1.47
C CYS A 68 -10.41 -6.71 2.97
N GLY A 69 -10.26 -7.72 3.82
CA GLY A 69 -10.41 -7.56 5.28
C GLY A 69 -9.38 -6.63 5.93
N GLN A 70 -8.22 -6.42 5.30
CA GLN A 70 -7.14 -5.55 5.82
C GLN A 70 -7.30 -4.08 5.39
N CYS A 71 -8.02 -3.82 4.29
CA CYS A 71 -8.13 -2.49 3.69
C CYS A 71 -8.74 -1.44 4.63
N PRO A 72 -9.80 -1.74 5.43
CA PRO A 72 -10.34 -0.76 6.38
C PRO A 72 -9.33 -0.33 7.45
N GLY A 73 -8.49 -1.26 7.93
CA GLY A 73 -7.43 -0.97 8.90
C GLY A 73 -6.37 -0.04 8.32
N VAL A 74 -5.90 -0.35 7.10
CA VAL A 74 -4.92 0.48 6.39
C VAL A 74 -5.50 1.85 6.04
N ARG A 75 -6.77 1.93 5.60
CA ARG A 75 -7.45 3.21 5.37
C ARG A 75 -7.38 4.12 6.60
N ARG A 76 -7.73 3.61 7.79
CA ARG A 76 -7.66 4.39 9.03
C ARG A 76 -6.24 4.90 9.32
N GLN A 77 -5.23 4.05 9.14
CA GLN A 77 -3.83 4.44 9.36
C GLN A 77 -3.38 5.54 8.39
N LEU A 78 -3.72 5.43 7.10
CA LEU A 78 -3.34 6.42 6.08
C LEU A 78 -4.12 7.74 6.27
N SER A 79 -5.41 7.69 6.64
CA SER A 79 -6.18 8.89 6.98
C SER A 79 -5.64 9.59 8.23
N GLN A 80 -5.12 8.84 9.19
CA GLN A 80 -4.44 9.44 10.34
C GLN A 80 -3.13 10.12 9.91
N LEU A 81 -2.33 9.52 9.04
CA LEU A 81 -1.13 10.17 8.47
C LEU A 81 -1.49 11.47 7.74
N GLU A 82 -2.57 11.47 6.94
CA GLU A 82 -3.09 12.66 6.28
C GLU A 82 -3.45 13.76 7.30
N SER A 83 -4.16 13.41 8.36
CA SER A 83 -4.58 14.39 9.38
C SER A 83 -3.42 15.00 10.16
N MET A 84 -2.32 14.28 10.29
CA MET A 84 -1.10 14.73 10.98
C MET A 84 -0.16 15.56 10.11
N ASN A 85 -0.35 15.54 8.78
CA ASN A 85 0.57 16.14 7.80
C ASN A 85 -0.20 16.98 6.78
N SER A 86 -0.18 18.29 6.89
CA SER A 86 -0.97 19.23 6.05
C SER A 86 -0.67 19.15 4.54
N GLY A 87 0.50 18.63 4.17
CA GLY A 87 0.90 18.46 2.77
C GLY A 87 0.57 17.10 2.15
N VAL A 88 -0.04 16.19 2.93
CA VAL A 88 -0.35 14.81 2.52
C VAL A 88 -1.85 14.67 2.26
N SER A 89 -2.21 13.98 1.18
CA SER A 89 -3.58 13.58 0.86
C SER A 89 -3.69 12.07 0.82
N HIS A 90 -4.77 11.50 1.36
CA HIS A 90 -5.08 10.08 1.23
C HIS A 90 -6.27 9.89 0.29
N LEU A 91 -6.07 9.13 -0.76
CA LEU A 91 -7.09 8.75 -1.75
C LEU A 91 -7.22 7.23 -1.82
N GLU A 92 -8.43 6.76 -2.07
CA GLU A 92 -8.72 5.34 -2.21
C GLU A 92 -9.32 5.04 -3.59
N VAL A 93 -8.85 3.96 -4.22
CA VAL A 93 -9.38 3.43 -5.48
C VAL A 93 -9.94 2.06 -5.24
N ASP A 94 -11.26 1.90 -5.37
CA ASP A 94 -11.88 0.58 -5.40
C ASP A 94 -11.61 -0.07 -6.77
N ILE A 95 -11.01 -1.26 -6.71
CA ILE A 95 -10.69 -2.06 -7.91
C ILE A 95 -11.46 -3.39 -7.92
N THR A 96 -12.54 -3.51 -7.15
CA THR A 96 -13.34 -4.76 -7.04
C THR A 96 -13.72 -5.30 -8.42
N ASP A 97 -14.30 -4.45 -9.27
CA ASP A 97 -14.74 -4.83 -10.62
C ASP A 97 -13.86 -4.19 -11.71
N ARG A 98 -12.60 -3.86 -11.36
CA ARG A 98 -11.68 -3.12 -12.24
C ARG A 98 -10.37 -3.88 -12.48
N ILE A 99 -10.48 -5.12 -12.97
CA ILE A 99 -9.33 -6.00 -13.27
C ILE A 99 -8.35 -5.33 -14.23
N ASN A 100 -8.83 -4.54 -15.18
CA ASN A 100 -8.01 -3.77 -16.10
C ASN A 100 -7.10 -2.75 -15.40
N VAL A 101 -7.57 -2.13 -14.33
CA VAL A 101 -6.77 -1.22 -13.49
C VAL A 101 -5.73 -2.01 -12.71
N ALA A 102 -6.14 -3.11 -12.09
CA ALA A 102 -5.22 -4.00 -11.36
C ALA A 102 -4.08 -4.48 -12.27
N ALA A 103 -4.42 -4.99 -13.47
CA ALA A 103 -3.44 -5.48 -14.45
C ALA A 103 -2.50 -4.36 -14.93
N ARG A 104 -3.05 -3.18 -15.29
CA ARG A 104 -2.27 -2.04 -15.77
C ARG A 104 -1.20 -1.59 -14.77
N PHE A 105 -1.51 -1.60 -13.49
CA PHE A 105 -0.60 -1.19 -12.41
C PHE A 105 0.09 -2.37 -11.72
N GLY A 106 -0.06 -3.58 -12.24
CA GLY A 106 0.54 -4.80 -11.69
C GLY A 106 0.13 -5.03 -10.23
N ILE A 107 -1.14 -4.75 -9.87
CA ILE A 107 -1.67 -4.95 -8.52
C ILE A 107 -2.10 -6.40 -8.38
N THR A 108 -1.34 -7.16 -7.60
CA THR A 108 -1.56 -8.60 -7.39
C THR A 108 -2.17 -8.91 -6.03
N GLN A 109 -2.28 -7.91 -5.16
CA GLN A 109 -2.85 -8.04 -3.82
C GLN A 109 -3.44 -6.71 -3.32
N THR A 110 -4.41 -6.78 -2.42
CA THR A 110 -4.97 -5.62 -1.71
C THR A 110 -4.79 -5.77 -0.20
N PRO A 111 -4.50 -4.65 0.52
CA PRO A 111 -4.28 -3.32 -0.03
C PRO A 111 -2.95 -3.22 -0.81
N THR A 112 -2.90 -2.34 -1.80
CA THR A 112 -1.64 -1.85 -2.39
C THR A 112 -1.64 -0.33 -2.26
N ILE A 113 -0.53 0.25 -1.82
CA ILE A 113 -0.38 1.69 -1.62
C ILE A 113 0.67 2.23 -2.58
N PHE A 114 0.32 3.29 -3.30
CA PHE A 114 1.25 4.10 -4.08
C PHE A 114 1.48 5.41 -3.36
N LEU A 115 2.73 5.79 -3.19
CA LEU A 115 3.11 7.13 -2.76
C LEU A 115 3.44 7.95 -4.01
N LEU A 116 2.69 9.01 -4.21
CA LEU A 116 2.87 9.95 -5.31
C LEU A 116 3.47 11.24 -4.77
N ASN A 117 4.33 11.88 -5.57
CA ASN A 117 4.79 13.25 -5.30
C ASN A 117 3.74 14.29 -5.72
N ALA A 118 4.02 15.58 -5.49
CA ALA A 118 3.13 16.69 -5.86
C ALA A 118 2.80 16.76 -7.37
N LYS A 119 3.57 16.10 -8.23
CA LYS A 119 3.34 16.03 -9.68
C LYS A 119 2.58 14.77 -10.11
N SER A 120 1.99 14.02 -9.17
CA SER A 120 1.32 12.73 -9.46
C SER A 120 2.25 11.65 -10.04
N GLU A 121 3.54 11.73 -9.75
CA GLU A 121 4.51 10.71 -10.16
C GLU A 121 4.66 9.67 -9.03
N LEU A 122 4.64 8.40 -9.41
CA LEU A 122 4.84 7.28 -8.47
C LEU A 122 6.29 7.21 -8.02
N VAL A 123 6.53 7.35 -6.71
CA VAL A 123 7.88 7.32 -6.12
C VAL A 123 8.12 6.10 -5.25
N TYR A 124 7.09 5.56 -4.63
CA TYR A 124 7.19 4.40 -3.75
C TYR A 124 5.93 3.55 -3.79
N ARG A 125 6.08 2.24 -3.68
CA ARG A 125 4.98 1.27 -3.75
C ARG A 125 5.09 0.24 -2.64
N VAL A 126 3.95 -0.08 -2.03
CA VAL A 126 3.84 -1.14 -1.01
C VAL A 126 2.68 -2.06 -1.34
N GLY A 127 2.92 -3.37 -1.36
CA GLY A 127 1.87 -4.39 -1.42
C GLY A 127 1.58 -4.95 -0.03
N GLY A 128 0.30 -5.05 0.34
CA GLY A 128 -0.15 -5.48 1.66
C GLY A 128 -0.12 -4.36 2.71
N ILE A 129 -0.10 -4.74 4.00
CA ILE A 129 -0.10 -3.79 5.12
C ILE A 129 1.22 -3.01 5.12
N PRO A 130 1.20 -1.67 5.04
CA PRO A 130 2.40 -0.87 5.00
C PRO A 130 3.12 -0.82 6.36
N ASN A 131 4.44 -0.72 6.30
CA ASN A 131 5.21 -0.29 7.46
C ASN A 131 5.18 1.26 7.52
N LEU A 132 4.47 1.81 8.50
CA LEU A 132 4.27 3.26 8.61
C LEU A 132 5.56 4.04 8.83
N LEU A 133 6.56 3.45 9.53
CA LEU A 133 7.87 4.10 9.68
C LEU A 133 8.54 4.31 8.31
N LYS A 134 8.43 3.33 7.42
CA LYS A 134 8.97 3.46 6.06
C LYS A 134 8.18 4.45 5.21
N ILE A 135 6.85 4.47 5.33
CA ILE A 135 6.03 5.50 4.68
C ILE A 135 6.46 6.89 5.13
N ASN A 136 6.61 7.12 6.45
CA ASN A 136 7.06 8.40 6.97
C ASN A 136 8.44 8.80 6.45
N GLN A 137 9.42 7.88 6.42
CA GLN A 137 10.74 8.13 5.83
C GLN A 137 10.67 8.54 4.35
N GLU A 138 9.76 7.97 3.58
CA GLU A 138 9.58 8.36 2.18
C GLU A 138 8.83 9.70 2.06
N LEU A 139 7.89 10.00 2.96
CA LEU A 139 7.22 11.30 3.05
C LEU A 139 8.22 12.43 3.39
N GLU A 140 9.11 12.21 4.36
CA GLU A 140 10.17 13.17 4.72
C GLU A 140 11.07 13.54 3.52
N LYS A 141 11.38 12.56 2.65
CA LYS A 141 12.16 12.81 1.41
C LYS A 141 11.40 13.65 0.40
N LEU A 142 10.08 13.72 0.48
CA LEU A 142 9.23 14.60 -0.33
C LEU A 142 9.00 15.97 0.32
N GLY A 143 9.63 16.22 1.47
CA GLY A 143 9.57 17.50 2.18
C GLY A 143 8.40 17.59 3.17
N VAL A 144 7.70 16.50 3.44
CA VAL A 144 6.67 16.43 4.50
C VAL A 144 7.39 16.47 5.85
N LYS A 145 6.95 17.36 6.74
CA LYS A 145 7.50 17.56 8.10
C LYS A 145 6.45 17.22 9.13
#